data_a92d91b68c73a2632902162f404f2211
#
_entry.id   a92d91b68c73a2632902162f404f2211
#
_cell.length_a   1.000
_cell.length_b   1.000
_cell.length_c   1.000
_cell.angle_alpha   90.00
_cell.angle_beta   90.00
_cell.angle_gamma   90.00
#
_symmetry.space_group_name_H-M   'P 1'
#
loop_
_entity.id
_entity.type
_entity.pdbx_description
1 polymer ?
#
loop_
_entity_poly.entity_id
_entity_poly.type
_entity_poly.pdbx_seq_one_letter_code
_entity_poly.pdbx_strand_id
1 'polypeptide(L)'
;TYCYLRKGRGAKVLGGSRPELKKTLREYPYAWDIFKNELLAHKEELQKTGLFFSFTTDPLLPETERLTRQAVGVCQRHGVPVKILSKCAEGLNRFIDFAEASEGWDVSRIALGATLTGCDELEPNADPNMMRVNVLARAKRHGFRTFASVEPIPPGMYDRAIGIIKLSYPFVDLYKIGLQ
;
A
#
# COMPACT_ATOMS: atom_id res chain seq x y z
N THR A 1 4.35 16.72 -10.44
CA THR A 1 3.90 15.66 -9.51
C THR A 1 2.40 15.82 -9.26
N TYR A 2 1.65 14.79 -9.53
CA TYR A 2 0.17 14.73 -9.44
C TYR A 2 -0.35 14.38 -8.02
N CYS A 3 0.49 14.43 -7.00
CA CYS A 3 0.09 14.00 -5.66
C CYS A 3 -1.14 14.80 -5.16
N TYR A 4 -2.26 14.11 -4.93
CA TYR A 4 -3.51 14.70 -4.46
C TYR A 4 -3.38 15.37 -3.08
N LEU A 5 -2.37 14.98 -2.31
CA LEU A 5 -2.06 15.60 -1.01
C LEU A 5 -1.52 17.03 -1.13
N ARG A 6 -1.14 17.46 -2.34
CA ARG A 6 -0.68 18.82 -2.61
C ARG A 6 -1.79 19.79 -2.97
N LYS A 7 -2.99 19.29 -3.29
CA LYS A 7 -4.14 20.10 -3.75
C LYS A 7 -5.43 19.71 -3.04
N GLY A 8 -6.37 20.64 -2.95
CA GLY A 8 -7.71 20.38 -2.47
C GLY A 8 -7.82 20.09 -0.96
N ARG A 9 -8.81 19.28 -0.60
CA ARG A 9 -9.10 18.95 0.82
C ARG A 9 -7.97 18.20 1.49
N GLY A 10 -7.28 17.32 0.78
CA GLY A 10 -6.12 16.58 1.30
C GLY A 10 -5.00 17.50 1.77
N ALA A 11 -4.67 18.53 1.00
CA ALA A 11 -3.66 19.52 1.37
C ALA A 11 -4.05 20.29 2.63
N LYS A 12 -5.34 20.65 2.78
CA LYS A 12 -5.85 21.35 3.98
C LYS A 12 -5.76 20.50 5.25
N VAL A 13 -6.13 19.22 5.15
CA VAL A 13 -6.09 18.29 6.28
C VAL A 13 -4.64 17.98 6.70
N LEU A 14 -3.71 18.00 5.76
CA LEU A 14 -2.30 17.66 6.00
C LEU A 14 -1.40 18.87 6.29
N GLY A 15 -1.98 20.08 6.36
CA GLY A 15 -1.28 21.27 6.85
C GLY A 15 -0.50 22.05 5.80
N GLY A 16 -0.82 21.94 4.50
CA GLY A 16 -0.23 22.84 3.51
C GLY A 16 0.01 22.26 2.11
N SER A 17 0.56 23.10 1.24
CA SER A 17 0.86 22.78 -0.16
C SER A 17 2.10 21.87 -0.36
N ARG A 18 2.86 21.61 0.69
CA ARG A 18 4.00 20.67 0.69
C ARG A 18 3.69 19.55 1.67
N PRO A 19 3.43 18.32 1.17
CA PRO A 19 3.32 17.17 2.05
C PRO A 19 4.71 16.89 2.63
N GLU A 20 4.91 17.29 3.86
CA GLU A 20 6.02 16.78 4.65
C GLU A 20 5.64 15.39 5.14
N LEU A 21 6.62 14.49 5.26
CA LEU A 21 6.47 13.25 6.00
C LEU A 21 5.89 13.63 7.37
N LYS A 22 4.64 13.27 7.64
CA LYS A 22 4.07 13.51 8.96
C LYS A 22 4.93 12.78 9.98
N LYS A 23 5.74 13.52 10.69
CA LYS A 23 6.53 13.04 11.82
C LYS A 23 5.66 12.44 12.93
N THR A 24 4.37 12.78 12.92
CA THR A 24 3.39 12.54 13.99
C THR A 24 3.22 11.09 14.42
N LEU A 25 3.30 10.11 13.52
CA LEU A 25 3.17 8.70 13.92
C LEU A 25 4.43 8.15 14.62
N ARG A 26 5.59 8.74 14.37
CA ARG A 26 6.85 8.36 15.01
C ARG A 26 7.06 9.04 16.36
N GLU A 27 6.53 10.24 16.50
CA GLU A 27 6.77 11.13 17.63
C GLU A 27 5.64 11.09 18.66
N TYR A 28 4.50 10.44 18.35
CA TYR A 28 3.42 10.29 19.32
C TYR A 28 3.72 9.11 20.22
N PRO A 29 4.14 9.30 21.46
CA PRO A 29 4.59 8.21 22.33
C PRO A 29 3.52 7.14 22.57
N TYR A 30 2.25 7.50 22.40
CA TYR A 30 1.10 6.61 22.59
C TYR A 30 0.47 6.11 21.29
N ALA A 31 1.02 6.43 20.11
CA ALA A 31 0.42 6.04 18.83
C ALA A 31 0.23 4.52 18.70
N TRP A 32 1.17 3.76 19.25
CA TRP A 32 1.12 2.31 19.27
C TRP A 32 0.00 1.77 20.15
N ASP A 33 -0.19 2.34 21.32
CA ASP A 33 -1.25 1.93 22.24
C ASP A 33 -2.62 2.37 21.74
N ILE A 34 -2.72 3.57 21.15
CA ILE A 34 -3.94 4.02 20.48
C ILE A 34 -4.31 3.05 19.37
N PHE A 35 -3.35 2.69 18.48
CA PHE A 35 -3.61 1.74 17.40
C PHE A 35 -4.13 0.39 17.91
N LYS A 36 -3.51 -0.18 18.95
CA LYS A 36 -3.95 -1.44 19.54
C LYS A 36 -5.35 -1.34 20.14
N ASN A 37 -5.61 -0.29 20.90
CA ASN A 37 -6.89 -0.08 21.55
C ASN A 37 -8.02 0.12 20.55
N GLU A 38 -7.81 0.93 19.50
CA GLU A 38 -8.79 1.14 18.43
C GLU A 38 -9.03 -0.15 17.62
N LEU A 39 -7.97 -0.91 17.31
CA LEU A 39 -8.10 -2.19 16.64
C LEU A 39 -8.96 -3.16 17.46
N LEU A 40 -8.75 -3.23 18.77
CA LEU A 40 -9.54 -4.09 19.66
C LEU A 40 -10.98 -3.61 19.78
N ALA A 41 -11.20 -2.30 19.92
CA ALA A 41 -12.54 -1.71 20.02
C ALA A 41 -13.38 -1.95 18.77
N HIS A 42 -12.77 -1.99 17.58
CA HIS A 42 -13.43 -2.17 16.29
C HIS A 42 -13.16 -3.54 15.65
N LYS A 43 -12.69 -4.51 16.41
CA LYS A 43 -12.20 -5.80 15.92
C LYS A 43 -13.19 -6.51 15.01
N GLU A 44 -14.46 -6.65 15.42
CA GLU A 44 -15.47 -7.39 14.66
C GLU A 44 -15.74 -6.77 13.29
N GLU A 45 -15.76 -5.45 13.21
CA GLU A 45 -15.92 -4.71 11.96
C GLU A 45 -14.66 -4.88 11.08
N LEU A 46 -13.49 -4.70 11.68
CA LEU A 46 -12.20 -4.82 10.97
C LEU A 46 -11.93 -6.25 10.47
N GLN A 47 -12.41 -7.28 11.16
CA GLN A 47 -12.33 -8.66 10.67
C GLN A 47 -13.13 -8.88 9.38
N LYS A 48 -14.18 -8.10 9.15
CA LYS A 48 -15.03 -8.16 7.94
C LYS A 48 -14.49 -7.27 6.83
N THR A 49 -14.07 -6.06 7.16
CA THR A 49 -13.68 -5.02 6.18
C THR A 49 -12.20 -5.00 5.88
N GLY A 50 -11.37 -5.44 6.82
CA GLY A 50 -9.93 -5.32 6.78
C GLY A 50 -9.41 -3.92 7.07
N LEU A 51 -8.10 -3.79 7.23
CA LEU A 51 -7.42 -2.53 7.46
C LEU A 51 -6.51 -2.19 6.27
N PHE A 52 -6.54 -0.93 5.83
CA PHE A 52 -5.76 -0.45 4.68
C PHE A 52 -4.55 0.38 5.13
N PHE A 53 -3.37 -0.02 4.68
CA PHE A 53 -2.09 0.69 4.82
C PHE A 53 -1.61 1.19 3.46
N SER A 54 -1.48 2.46 3.15
CA SER A 54 -2.11 3.61 3.76
C SER A 54 -2.41 4.64 2.66
N PHE A 55 -3.20 5.67 2.98
CA PHE A 55 -3.58 6.71 2.01
C PHE A 55 -2.59 7.87 1.93
N THR A 56 -1.81 8.12 2.97
CA THR A 56 -1.03 9.36 3.10
C THR A 56 0.47 9.18 3.03
N THR A 57 0.97 7.99 3.36
CA THR A 57 2.40 7.68 3.37
C THR A 57 2.58 6.28 2.83
N ASP A 58 3.62 6.06 2.03
CA ASP A 58 3.96 4.71 1.60
C ASP A 58 4.38 3.89 2.84
N PRO A 59 3.72 2.75 3.11
CA PRO A 59 3.94 1.98 4.33
C PRO A 59 5.22 1.14 4.30
N LEU A 60 5.86 0.99 3.14
CA LEU A 60 7.01 0.11 2.96
C LEU A 60 8.31 0.84 2.58
N LEU A 61 8.37 2.15 2.82
CA LEU A 61 9.63 2.87 2.79
C LEU A 61 10.54 2.41 3.95
N PRO A 62 11.86 2.53 3.83
CA PRO A 62 12.80 2.14 4.89
C PRO A 62 12.42 2.69 6.28
N GLU A 63 11.87 3.90 6.29
CA GLU A 63 11.48 4.59 7.53
C GLU A 63 10.17 4.11 8.13
N THR A 64 9.25 3.55 7.33
CA THR A 64 7.90 3.15 7.77
C THR A 64 7.73 1.65 7.88
N GLU A 65 8.56 0.88 7.18
CA GLU A 65 8.45 -0.57 7.04
C GLU A 65 8.39 -1.30 8.38
N ARG A 66 9.25 -0.92 9.34
CA ARG A 66 9.27 -1.55 10.66
C ARG A 66 7.93 -1.40 11.38
N LEU A 67 7.36 -0.20 11.37
CA LEU A 67 6.08 0.07 12.03
C LEU A 67 4.94 -0.69 11.34
N THR A 68 4.97 -0.74 10.00
CA THR A 68 4.00 -1.49 9.21
C THR A 68 4.04 -2.98 9.54
N ARG A 69 5.21 -3.61 9.60
CA ARG A 69 5.35 -5.02 10.00
C ARG A 69 4.79 -5.31 11.38
N GLN A 70 5.07 -4.44 12.34
CA GLN A 70 4.53 -4.56 13.69
C GLN A 70 3.00 -4.45 13.71
N ALA A 71 2.44 -3.47 12.98
CA ALA A 71 0.99 -3.27 12.90
C ALA A 71 0.29 -4.45 12.22
N VAL A 72 0.85 -4.96 11.12
CA VAL A 72 0.34 -6.16 10.46
C VAL A 72 0.39 -7.38 11.38
N GLY A 73 1.46 -7.55 12.15
CA GLY A 73 1.55 -8.62 13.16
C GLY A 73 0.45 -8.56 14.22
N VAL A 74 0.05 -7.35 14.64
CA VAL A 74 -1.13 -7.20 15.52
C VAL A 74 -2.41 -7.61 14.78
N CYS A 75 -2.60 -7.16 13.54
CA CYS A 75 -3.77 -7.53 12.73
C CYS A 75 -3.88 -9.05 12.58
N GLN A 76 -2.77 -9.73 12.25
CA GLN A 76 -2.73 -11.19 12.09
C GLN A 76 -3.16 -11.92 13.37
N ARG A 77 -2.62 -11.52 14.52
CA ARG A 77 -3.00 -12.13 15.84
C ARG A 77 -4.48 -11.96 16.15
N HIS A 78 -5.13 -10.94 15.64
CA HIS A 78 -6.56 -10.67 15.88
C HIS A 78 -7.44 -11.08 14.70
N GLY A 79 -6.89 -11.73 13.67
CA GLY A 79 -7.64 -12.20 12.51
C GLY A 79 -8.20 -11.06 11.64
N VAL A 80 -7.56 -9.89 11.66
CA VAL A 80 -7.94 -8.73 10.83
C VAL A 80 -7.20 -8.80 9.50
N PRO A 81 -7.90 -8.91 8.36
CA PRO A 81 -7.27 -8.85 7.04
C PRO A 81 -6.61 -7.49 6.79
N VAL A 82 -5.50 -7.48 6.07
CA VAL A 82 -4.80 -6.24 5.75
C VAL A 82 -4.63 -6.04 4.25
N LYS A 83 -4.63 -4.77 3.84
CA LYS A 83 -4.34 -4.34 2.47
C LYS A 83 -3.19 -3.34 2.55
N ILE A 84 -2.12 -3.58 1.79
CA ILE A 84 -0.92 -2.74 1.76
C ILE A 84 -0.73 -2.23 0.34
N LEU A 85 -0.72 -0.91 0.16
CA LEU A 85 -0.44 -0.28 -1.13
C LEU A 85 0.90 0.43 -1.07
N SER A 86 1.80 0.10 -1.99
CA SER A 86 3.13 0.71 -2.05
C SER A 86 3.57 1.01 -3.48
N LYS A 87 4.44 1.99 -3.63
CA LYS A 87 5.22 2.25 -4.84
C LYS A 87 6.67 1.76 -4.73
N CYS A 88 7.04 1.23 -3.56
CA CYS A 88 8.35 0.68 -3.27
C CYS A 88 8.35 -0.84 -3.51
N ALA A 89 8.81 -1.27 -4.67
CA ALA A 89 8.88 -2.69 -5.04
C ALA A 89 9.85 -3.46 -4.15
N GLU A 90 10.97 -2.83 -3.79
CA GLU A 90 11.92 -3.43 -2.85
C GLU A 90 11.30 -3.62 -1.46
N GLY A 91 10.54 -2.64 -0.97
CA GLY A 91 9.83 -2.74 0.29
C GLY A 91 8.79 -3.87 0.28
N LEU A 92 8.05 -4.02 -0.82
CA LEU A 92 7.13 -5.15 -1.02
C LEU A 92 7.87 -6.49 -1.01
N ASN A 93 9.03 -6.60 -1.67
CA ASN A 93 9.84 -7.82 -1.65
C ASN A 93 10.29 -8.17 -0.24
N ARG A 94 10.87 -7.21 0.49
CA ARG A 94 11.27 -7.42 1.88
C ARG A 94 10.10 -7.78 2.80
N PHE A 95 8.91 -7.24 2.51
CA PHE A 95 7.71 -7.58 3.27
C PHE A 95 7.25 -9.01 3.00
N ILE A 96 7.32 -9.49 1.75
CA ILE A 96 7.02 -10.89 1.40
C ILE A 96 7.94 -11.83 2.17
N ASP A 97 9.27 -11.60 2.10
CA ASP A 97 10.26 -12.43 2.82
C ASP A 97 9.98 -12.47 4.33
N PHE A 98 9.66 -11.31 4.91
CA PHE A 98 9.33 -11.20 6.33
C PHE A 98 8.05 -11.94 6.69
N ALA A 99 6.99 -11.80 5.88
CA ALA A 99 5.72 -12.46 6.15
C ALA A 99 5.82 -13.98 6.06
N GLU A 100 6.60 -14.50 5.10
CA GLU A 100 6.85 -15.94 4.95
C GLU A 100 7.67 -16.52 6.10
N ALA A 101 8.62 -15.75 6.62
CA ALA A 101 9.41 -16.14 7.78
C ALA A 101 8.64 -15.98 9.11
N SER A 102 7.48 -15.36 9.10
CA SER A 102 6.70 -15.08 10.31
C SER A 102 5.80 -16.27 10.66
N GLU A 103 6.15 -16.99 11.71
CA GLU A 103 5.38 -18.14 12.17
C GLU A 103 3.93 -17.73 12.51
N GLY A 104 2.97 -18.53 12.06
CA GLY A 104 1.54 -18.34 12.32
C GLY A 104 0.87 -17.24 11.52
N TRP A 105 1.55 -16.62 10.54
CA TRP A 105 0.91 -15.66 9.65
C TRP A 105 0.14 -16.36 8.53
N ASP A 106 -1.10 -15.93 8.33
CA ASP A 106 -1.94 -16.33 7.20
C ASP A 106 -1.81 -15.30 6.07
N VAL A 107 -0.90 -15.56 5.13
CA VAL A 107 -0.64 -14.66 3.98
C VAL A 107 -1.85 -14.50 3.08
N SER A 108 -2.80 -15.44 3.06
CA SER A 108 -4.04 -15.33 2.27
C SER A 108 -4.95 -14.20 2.76
N ARG A 109 -4.73 -13.73 3.99
CA ARG A 109 -5.43 -12.57 4.59
C ARG A 109 -4.70 -11.25 4.35
N ILE A 110 -3.60 -11.28 3.62
CA ILE A 110 -2.81 -10.10 3.27
C ILE A 110 -2.99 -9.83 1.78
N ALA A 111 -3.47 -8.64 1.44
CA ALA A 111 -3.50 -8.18 0.07
C ALA A 111 -2.36 -7.17 -0.17
N LEU A 112 -1.44 -7.51 -1.05
CA LEU A 112 -0.36 -6.64 -1.48
C LEU A 112 -0.74 -5.93 -2.77
N GLY A 113 -0.57 -4.64 -2.80
CA GLY A 113 -0.90 -3.80 -3.94
C GLY A 113 0.22 -2.88 -4.35
N ALA A 114 0.23 -2.55 -5.63
CA ALA A 114 1.10 -1.52 -6.18
C ALA A 114 0.31 -0.51 -6.99
N THR A 115 0.76 0.76 -6.97
CA THR A 115 0.28 1.74 -7.93
C THR A 115 0.96 1.47 -9.28
N LEU A 116 0.17 1.32 -10.32
CA LEU A 116 0.65 1.04 -11.68
C LEU A 116 0.10 2.09 -12.65
N THR A 117 0.85 3.15 -12.88
CA THR A 117 0.44 4.22 -13.80
C THR A 117 0.83 3.94 -15.26
N GLY A 118 1.82 3.09 -15.48
CA GLY A 118 2.46 2.90 -16.77
C GLY A 118 3.34 4.08 -17.21
N CYS A 119 3.59 5.06 -16.32
CA CYS A 119 4.27 6.32 -16.63
C CYS A 119 5.36 6.60 -15.59
N ASP A 120 6.51 5.93 -15.70
CA ASP A 120 7.62 6.07 -14.76
C ASP A 120 8.15 7.52 -14.70
N GLU A 121 8.09 8.24 -15.82
CA GLU A 121 8.51 9.64 -15.92
C GLU A 121 7.68 10.60 -15.05
N LEU A 122 6.47 10.21 -14.68
CA LEU A 122 5.62 10.98 -13.77
C LEU A 122 5.87 10.66 -12.29
N GLU A 123 6.63 9.60 -12.02
CA GLU A 123 6.90 9.06 -10.69
C GLU A 123 8.40 8.90 -10.40
N PRO A 124 9.22 9.97 -10.53
CA PRO A 124 10.69 9.87 -10.49
C PRO A 124 11.25 9.37 -9.15
N ASN A 125 10.43 9.36 -8.10
CA ASN A 125 10.82 8.90 -6.75
C ASN A 125 10.18 7.55 -6.37
N ALA A 126 9.60 6.85 -7.34
CA ALA A 126 9.02 5.53 -7.14
C ALA A 126 9.81 4.50 -7.93
N ASP A 127 9.78 3.25 -7.50
CA ASP A 127 10.36 2.18 -8.30
C ASP A 127 9.64 2.07 -9.66
N PRO A 128 10.33 1.65 -10.74
CA PRO A 128 9.72 1.48 -12.05
C PRO A 128 8.48 0.58 -12.03
N ASN A 129 7.49 0.89 -12.86
CA ASN A 129 6.24 0.10 -12.97
C ASN A 129 6.52 -1.40 -13.19
N MET A 130 7.55 -1.74 -14.00
CA MET A 130 7.91 -3.13 -14.24
C MET A 130 8.40 -3.85 -12.98
N MET A 131 9.16 -3.20 -12.13
CA MET A 131 9.58 -3.78 -10.84
C MET A 131 8.35 -4.01 -9.95
N ARG A 132 7.41 -3.09 -9.95
CA ARG A 132 6.14 -3.21 -9.21
C ARG A 132 5.26 -4.36 -9.74
N VAL A 133 5.20 -4.57 -11.06
CA VAL A 133 4.52 -5.75 -11.66
C VAL A 133 5.20 -7.05 -11.24
N ASN A 134 6.51 -7.11 -11.31
CA ASN A 134 7.28 -8.31 -10.96
C ASN A 134 7.06 -8.72 -9.50
N VAL A 135 7.00 -7.75 -8.59
CA VAL A 135 6.75 -8.06 -7.17
C VAL A 135 5.31 -8.51 -6.94
N LEU A 136 4.31 -7.99 -7.66
CA LEU A 136 2.95 -8.52 -7.59
C LEU A 136 2.87 -9.95 -8.12
N ALA A 137 3.59 -10.27 -9.20
CA ALA A 137 3.71 -11.64 -9.70
C ALA A 137 4.36 -12.57 -8.66
N ARG A 138 5.37 -12.09 -7.95
CA ARG A 138 5.98 -12.81 -6.83
C ARG A 138 4.97 -13.03 -5.71
N ALA A 139 4.33 -11.96 -5.22
CA ALA A 139 3.32 -12.04 -4.17
C ALA A 139 2.23 -13.07 -4.48
N LYS A 140 1.74 -13.08 -5.72
CA LYS A 140 0.73 -14.03 -6.17
C LYS A 140 1.20 -15.49 -6.08
N ARG A 141 2.45 -15.78 -6.49
CA ARG A 141 3.03 -17.13 -6.37
C ARG A 141 3.20 -17.58 -4.93
N HIS A 142 3.39 -16.65 -4.00
CA HIS A 142 3.53 -16.90 -2.56
C HIS A 142 2.21 -16.87 -1.78
N GLY A 143 1.07 -16.90 -2.48
CA GLY A 143 -0.25 -17.06 -1.88
C GLY A 143 -0.88 -15.79 -1.34
N PHE A 144 -0.26 -14.62 -1.53
CA PHE A 144 -0.88 -13.34 -1.19
C PHE A 144 -2.02 -13.02 -2.16
N ARG A 145 -3.02 -12.31 -1.69
CA ARG A 145 -3.94 -11.58 -2.56
C ARG A 145 -3.22 -10.39 -3.16
N THR A 146 -3.58 -10.02 -4.40
CA THR A 146 -2.91 -8.92 -5.09
C THR A 146 -3.90 -7.91 -5.64
N PHE A 147 -3.52 -6.64 -5.64
CA PHE A 147 -4.31 -5.61 -6.29
C PHE A 147 -3.42 -4.53 -6.92
N ALA A 148 -3.98 -3.83 -7.89
CA ALA A 148 -3.30 -2.69 -8.51
C ALA A 148 -4.18 -1.44 -8.44
N SER A 149 -3.57 -0.31 -8.07
CA SER A 149 -4.17 1.01 -8.20
C SER A 149 -3.64 1.67 -9.47
N VAL A 150 -4.48 1.77 -10.48
CA VAL A 150 -4.17 2.47 -11.74
C VAL A 150 -4.77 3.88 -11.65
N GLU A 151 -4.20 4.67 -10.74
CA GLU A 151 -4.69 6.00 -10.38
C GLU A 151 -3.52 6.95 -10.09
N PRO A 152 -3.58 8.17 -10.62
CA PRO A 152 -4.51 8.63 -11.65
C PRO A 152 -4.07 8.18 -13.05
N ILE A 153 -5.00 8.12 -13.99
CA ILE A 153 -4.67 8.02 -15.41
C ILE A 153 -4.67 9.44 -15.97
N PRO A 154 -3.49 10.00 -16.32
CA PRO A 154 -3.41 11.33 -16.90
C PRO A 154 -4.05 11.39 -18.29
N PRO A 155 -4.57 12.54 -18.73
CA PRO A 155 -5.06 12.72 -20.09
C PRO A 155 -3.99 12.30 -21.12
N GLY A 156 -4.40 11.54 -22.13
CA GLY A 156 -3.51 11.05 -23.20
C GLY A 156 -2.66 9.82 -22.82
N MET A 157 -2.78 9.28 -21.61
CA MET A 157 -1.99 8.12 -21.17
C MET A 157 -2.81 6.82 -21.08
N TYR A 158 -3.97 6.76 -21.72
CA TYR A 158 -4.86 5.61 -21.68
C TYR A 158 -4.20 4.33 -22.21
N ASP A 159 -3.47 4.41 -23.33
CA ASP A 159 -2.81 3.23 -23.91
C ASP A 159 -1.74 2.65 -22.99
N ARG A 160 -1.03 3.49 -22.26
CA ARG A 160 -0.05 3.05 -21.24
C ARG A 160 -0.75 2.36 -20.07
N ALA A 161 -1.85 2.93 -19.60
CA ALA A 161 -2.64 2.31 -18.53
C ALA A 161 -3.21 0.96 -18.98
N ILE A 162 -3.72 0.85 -20.20
CA ILE A 162 -4.17 -0.41 -20.80
C ILE A 162 -3.00 -1.40 -20.91
N GLY A 163 -1.84 -0.92 -21.38
CA GLY A 163 -0.63 -1.76 -21.52
C GLY A 163 -0.20 -2.37 -20.20
N ILE A 164 -0.12 -1.58 -19.13
CA ILE A 164 0.31 -2.07 -17.81
C ILE A 164 -0.73 -3.00 -17.19
N ILE A 165 -2.04 -2.78 -17.42
CA ILE A 165 -3.10 -3.69 -16.99
C ILE A 165 -2.96 -5.03 -17.71
N LYS A 166 -2.81 -5.05 -19.04
CA LYS A 166 -2.63 -6.28 -19.81
C LYS A 166 -1.41 -7.07 -19.35
N LEU A 167 -0.32 -6.39 -19.02
CA LEU A 167 0.91 -7.02 -18.57
C LEU A 167 0.77 -7.63 -17.17
N SER A 168 0.06 -6.94 -16.27
CA SER A 168 -0.10 -7.38 -14.87
C SER A 168 -1.31 -8.30 -14.65
N TYR A 169 -2.21 -8.41 -15.62
CA TYR A 169 -3.46 -9.18 -15.52
C TYR A 169 -3.32 -10.60 -14.98
N PRO A 170 -2.29 -11.40 -15.34
CA PRO A 170 -2.15 -12.77 -14.81
C PRO A 170 -1.85 -12.85 -13.31
N PHE A 171 -1.44 -11.74 -12.70
CA PHE A 171 -0.95 -11.71 -11.32
C PHE A 171 -1.76 -10.82 -10.37
N VAL A 172 -2.76 -10.10 -10.89
CA VAL A 172 -3.53 -9.10 -10.13
C VAL A 172 -4.97 -9.55 -10.00
N ASP A 173 -5.44 -9.71 -8.76
CA ASP A 173 -6.81 -10.15 -8.47
C ASP A 173 -7.84 -9.02 -8.59
N LEU A 174 -7.43 -7.78 -8.33
CA LEU A 174 -8.32 -6.62 -8.31
C LEU A 174 -7.63 -5.38 -8.84
N TYR A 175 -8.32 -4.66 -9.72
CA TYR A 175 -7.89 -3.34 -10.19
C TYR A 175 -8.79 -2.25 -9.63
N LYS A 176 -8.19 -1.19 -9.11
CA LYS A 176 -8.83 0.08 -8.84
C LYS A 176 -8.38 1.08 -9.90
N ILE A 177 -9.31 1.58 -10.69
CA ILE A 177 -9.01 2.45 -11.83
C ILE A 177 -9.65 3.80 -11.61
N GLY A 178 -8.90 4.89 -11.77
CA GLY A 178 -9.39 6.25 -11.62
C GLY A 178 -8.79 7.21 -12.62
N LEU A 179 -9.65 8.08 -13.17
CA LEU A 179 -9.26 9.19 -14.03
C LEU A 179 -8.87 10.40 -13.17
N GLN A 180 -7.98 11.24 -13.74
CA GLN A 180 -7.64 12.54 -13.15
C GLN A 180 -8.54 13.62 -13.71
#